data_dd3346011fad24af92ca29885300ad78
#
_entry.id   dd3346011fad24af92ca29885300ad78
#
_cell.length_a   1.000
_cell.length_b   1.000
_cell.length_c   1.000
_cell.angle_alpha   90.00
_cell.angle_beta   90.00
_cell.angle_gamma   90.00
#
_symmetry.space_group_name_H-M   'P 1'
#
loop_
_entity.id
_entity.type
_entity.pdbx_description
1 polymer ?
#
loop_
_entity_poly.entity_id
_entity_poly.type
_entity_poly.pdbx_seq_one_letter_code
_entity_poly.pdbx_strand_id
1 'polypeptide(L)'
;MKPESLKTAVELAEKLEHVFVATGDSSGMPHVAAAAKISQTSEDQVTVAAWFCPGTLANLKNNCRISLVVWDAPVDKGYQLLGQVEKVEEIAMMNGYSPETDKYPPIPQVENKLHMRIDKVIAFSHAPHSDLEE
;
A
#
# COMPACT_ATOMS: atom_id res chain seq x y z
N MET A 1 -11.45 14.91 -5.00
CA MET A 1 -11.54 13.90 -3.93
C MET A 1 -12.27 14.48 -2.73
N LYS A 2 -13.20 13.74 -2.18
CA LYS A 2 -13.91 14.14 -0.97
C LYS A 2 -13.13 13.66 0.26
N PRO A 3 -12.93 14.49 1.28
CA PRO A 3 -12.17 14.06 2.48
C PRO A 3 -12.75 12.83 3.18
N GLU A 4 -14.08 12.71 3.21
CA GLU A 4 -14.72 11.56 3.83
C GLU A 4 -14.42 10.24 3.12
N SER A 5 -14.21 10.28 1.81
CA SER A 5 -13.93 9.08 1.03
C SER A 5 -12.58 8.48 1.40
N LEU A 6 -11.56 9.30 1.57
CA LEU A 6 -10.26 8.83 2.01
C LEU A 6 -10.32 8.27 3.43
N LYS A 7 -10.99 8.96 4.33
CA LYS A 7 -11.16 8.50 5.72
C LYS A 7 -11.84 7.14 5.75
N THR A 8 -12.92 6.96 5.00
CA THR A 8 -13.68 5.71 4.95
C THR A 8 -12.80 4.57 4.40
N ALA A 9 -12.02 4.84 3.36
CA ALA A 9 -11.12 3.84 2.78
C ALA A 9 -10.04 3.40 3.77
N VAL A 10 -9.45 4.35 4.49
CA VAL A 10 -8.43 4.06 5.50
C VAL A 10 -9.01 3.26 6.66
N GLU A 11 -10.20 3.62 7.12
CA GLU A 11 -10.90 2.87 8.18
C GLU A 11 -11.17 1.42 7.75
N LEU A 12 -11.55 1.21 6.50
CA LEU A 12 -11.75 -0.15 5.97
C LEU A 12 -10.44 -0.94 5.95
N ALA A 13 -9.35 -0.31 5.51
CA ALA A 13 -8.04 -0.95 5.48
C ALA A 13 -7.57 -1.33 6.90
N GLU A 14 -7.80 -0.47 7.87
CA GLU A 14 -7.47 -0.77 9.27
C GLU A 14 -8.29 -1.95 9.79
N LYS A 15 -9.57 -2.02 9.45
CA LYS A 15 -10.44 -3.12 9.82
C LYS A 15 -10.01 -4.45 9.21
N LEU A 16 -9.63 -4.44 7.93
CA LEU A 16 -9.21 -5.63 7.21
C LEU A 16 -7.76 -6.03 7.49
N GLU A 17 -6.97 -5.12 8.07
CA GLU A 17 -5.56 -5.34 8.43
C GLU A 17 -4.66 -5.65 7.23
N HIS A 18 -5.06 -5.24 6.04
CA HIS A 18 -4.20 -5.35 4.86
C HIS A 18 -4.63 -4.37 3.77
N VAL A 19 -3.69 -4.08 2.89
CA VAL A 19 -3.91 -3.27 1.69
C VAL A 19 -3.00 -3.82 0.58
N PHE A 20 -3.50 -3.82 -0.65
CA PHE A 20 -2.68 -4.17 -1.81
C PHE A 20 -2.05 -2.92 -2.39
N VAL A 21 -0.80 -3.04 -2.77
CA VAL A 21 0.01 -1.93 -3.26
C VAL A 21 0.43 -2.25 -4.69
N ALA A 22 -0.08 -1.47 -5.64
CA ALA A 22 0.23 -1.65 -7.05
C ALA A 22 1.16 -0.54 -7.53
N THR A 23 2.25 -0.93 -8.16
CA THR A 23 3.24 -0.02 -8.73
C THR A 23 3.58 -0.48 -10.15
N GLY A 24 4.25 0.36 -10.91
CA GLY A 24 4.72 0.02 -12.24
C GLY A 24 6.22 0.28 -12.38
N ASP A 25 6.88 -0.48 -13.24
CA ASP A 25 8.27 -0.21 -13.56
C ASP A 25 8.37 0.89 -14.63
N SER A 26 9.60 1.19 -15.08
CA SER A 26 9.83 2.24 -16.08
C SER A 26 9.21 1.92 -17.46
N SER A 27 8.92 0.65 -17.73
CA SER A 27 8.24 0.23 -18.97
C SER A 27 6.73 0.09 -18.80
N GLY A 28 6.21 0.33 -17.59
CA GLY A 28 4.78 0.21 -17.30
C GLY A 28 4.34 -1.17 -16.85
N MET A 29 5.25 -2.12 -16.60
CA MET A 29 4.86 -3.43 -16.11
C MET A 29 4.30 -3.31 -14.69
N PRO A 30 3.06 -3.73 -14.46
CA PRO A 30 2.46 -3.62 -13.13
C PRO A 30 2.97 -4.69 -12.18
N HIS A 31 3.02 -4.32 -10.90
CA HIS A 31 3.45 -5.21 -9.81
C HIS A 31 2.54 -4.96 -8.61
N VAL A 32 2.09 -6.01 -7.96
CA VAL A 32 1.22 -5.92 -6.78
C VAL A 32 1.91 -6.58 -5.58
N ALA A 33 1.90 -5.86 -4.47
CA ALA A 33 2.38 -6.36 -3.19
C ALA A 33 1.29 -6.17 -2.14
N ALA A 34 1.46 -6.79 -0.98
CA ALA A 34 0.55 -6.61 0.15
C ALA A 34 1.28 -5.89 1.28
N ALA A 35 0.57 -5.01 1.97
CA ALA A 35 1.04 -4.32 3.15
C ALA A 35 0.03 -4.47 4.28
N ALA A 36 0.49 -4.36 5.51
CA ALA A 36 -0.36 -4.61 6.66
C ALA A 36 -0.95 -3.34 7.27
N LYS A 37 -0.22 -2.24 7.22
CA LYS A 37 -0.60 -1.03 7.95
C LYS A 37 -0.69 0.18 7.05
N ILE A 38 -1.80 0.89 7.20
CA ILE A 38 -2.02 2.19 6.56
C ILE A 38 -2.53 3.14 7.62
N SER A 39 -2.10 4.39 7.56
CA SER A 39 -2.62 5.44 8.43
C SER A 39 -2.78 6.73 7.64
N GLN A 40 -3.80 7.50 7.99
CA GLN A 40 -4.01 8.82 7.39
C GLN A 40 -3.24 9.86 8.18
N THR A 41 -2.45 10.67 7.48
CA THR A 41 -1.61 11.70 8.11
C THR A 41 -2.11 13.11 7.85
N SER A 42 -2.94 13.31 6.83
CA SER A 42 -3.61 14.58 6.57
C SER A 42 -4.83 14.32 5.68
N GLU A 43 -5.51 15.37 5.22
CA GLU A 43 -6.71 15.25 4.38
C GLU A 43 -6.47 14.49 3.08
N ASP A 44 -5.26 14.57 2.53
CA ASP A 44 -4.90 13.94 1.26
C ASP A 44 -3.66 13.06 1.34
N GLN A 45 -3.17 12.77 2.55
CA GLN A 45 -1.95 12.00 2.73
C GLN A 45 -2.15 10.78 3.59
N VAL A 46 -1.53 9.69 3.17
CA VAL A 46 -1.49 8.44 3.91
C VAL A 46 -0.06 7.93 3.99
N THR A 47 0.20 7.12 4.99
CA THR A 47 1.46 6.41 5.17
C THR A 47 1.16 4.92 5.17
N VAL A 48 1.90 4.18 4.36
CA VAL A 48 1.80 2.72 4.29
C VAL A 48 3.10 2.12 4.79
N ALA A 49 3.01 1.28 5.81
CA ALA A 49 4.16 0.54 6.32
C ALA A 49 4.16 -0.86 5.71
N ALA A 50 5.27 -1.24 5.13
CA ALA A 50 5.41 -2.54 4.49
C ALA A 50 6.76 -3.17 4.85
N TRP A 51 6.74 -4.47 5.06
CA TRP A 51 7.93 -5.26 5.24
C TRP A 51 8.50 -5.61 3.86
N PHE A 52 9.75 -5.30 3.68
CA PHE A 52 10.60 -5.73 2.58
C PHE A 52 9.86 -6.10 1.27
N CYS A 53 9.54 -5.10 0.49
CA CYS A 53 8.93 -5.28 -0.84
C CYS A 53 9.93 -4.78 -1.90
N PRO A 54 10.96 -5.59 -2.27
CA PRO A 54 12.04 -5.11 -3.14
C PRO A 54 11.55 -4.70 -4.52
N GLY A 55 10.57 -5.41 -5.09
CA GLY A 55 9.99 -5.04 -6.38
C GLY A 55 9.28 -3.70 -6.34
N THR A 56 8.50 -3.47 -5.27
CA THR A 56 7.81 -2.19 -5.07
C THR A 56 8.80 -1.04 -4.93
N LEU A 57 9.83 -1.22 -4.10
CA LEU A 57 10.85 -0.17 -3.89
C LEU A 57 11.64 0.13 -5.15
N ALA A 58 11.96 -0.90 -5.94
CA ALA A 58 12.65 -0.73 -7.22
C ALA A 58 11.79 0.07 -8.20
N ASN A 59 10.50 -0.23 -8.27
CA ASN A 59 9.57 0.50 -9.13
C ASN A 59 9.48 1.98 -8.74
N LEU A 60 9.36 2.26 -7.44
CA LEU A 60 9.21 3.62 -6.94
C LEU A 60 10.43 4.52 -7.16
N LYS A 61 11.59 3.95 -7.42
CA LYS A 61 12.78 4.74 -7.81
C LYS A 61 12.63 5.39 -9.18
N ASN A 62 11.83 4.81 -10.05
CA ASN A 62 11.66 5.27 -11.43
C ASN A 62 10.26 5.78 -11.72
N ASN A 63 9.26 5.37 -10.92
CA ASN A 63 7.86 5.76 -11.12
C ASN A 63 7.20 5.89 -9.76
N CYS A 64 6.94 7.13 -9.35
CA CYS A 64 6.36 7.41 -8.04
C CYS A 64 4.84 7.16 -7.96
N ARG A 65 4.20 6.86 -9.06
CA ARG A 65 2.76 6.61 -9.09
C ARG A 65 2.43 5.28 -8.45
N ILE A 66 1.37 5.27 -7.66
CA ILE A 66 1.00 4.12 -6.84
C ILE A 66 -0.52 4.03 -6.73
N SER A 67 -1.01 2.81 -6.62
CA SER A 67 -2.40 2.53 -6.33
C SER A 67 -2.47 1.64 -5.11
N LEU A 68 -3.33 2.01 -4.17
CA LEU A 68 -3.65 1.16 -3.02
C LEU A 68 -5.06 0.61 -3.22
N VAL A 69 -5.24 -0.67 -2.97
CA VAL A 69 -6.54 -1.33 -3.07
C VAL A 69 -6.89 -1.94 -1.73
N VAL A 70 -8.07 -1.62 -1.24
CA VAL A 70 -8.66 -2.25 -0.07
C VAL A 70 -10.03 -2.79 -0.48
N TRP A 71 -10.29 -4.06 -0.22
CA TRP A 71 -11.51 -4.71 -0.66
C TRP A 71 -11.98 -5.74 0.34
N ASP A 72 -13.19 -5.52 0.85
CA ASP A 72 -13.89 -6.48 1.69
C ASP A 72 -14.70 -7.40 0.77
N ALA A 73 -14.08 -8.50 0.36
CA ALA A 73 -14.64 -9.40 -0.64
C ALA A 73 -16.01 -9.98 -0.27
N PRO A 74 -16.25 -10.44 0.98
CA PRO A 74 -17.55 -10.99 1.35
C PRO A 74 -18.74 -10.05 1.15
N VAL A 75 -18.55 -8.75 1.33
CA VAL A 75 -19.61 -7.76 1.11
C VAL A 75 -19.42 -6.99 -0.19
N ASP A 76 -18.37 -7.28 -0.93
CA ASP A 76 -18.00 -6.65 -2.20
C ASP A 76 -17.97 -5.13 -2.11
N LYS A 77 -17.26 -4.62 -1.10
CA LYS A 77 -17.09 -3.20 -0.90
C LYS A 77 -15.63 -2.87 -0.72
N GLY A 78 -15.15 -1.92 -1.51
CA GLY A 78 -13.76 -1.51 -1.43
C GLY A 78 -13.51 -0.18 -2.11
N TYR A 79 -12.23 0.20 -2.04
CA TYR A 79 -11.76 1.48 -2.57
C TYR A 79 -10.38 1.29 -3.18
N GLN A 80 -10.13 2.08 -4.21
CA GLN A 80 -8.80 2.22 -4.79
C GLN A 80 -8.34 3.65 -4.59
N LEU A 81 -7.15 3.79 -4.00
CA LEU A 81 -6.54 5.09 -3.73
C LEU A 81 -5.43 5.32 -4.74
N LEU A 82 -5.59 6.32 -5.59
CA LEU A 82 -4.62 6.63 -6.63
C LEU A 82 -3.83 7.87 -6.22
N GLY A 83 -2.52 7.77 -6.28
CA GLY A 83 -1.68 8.89 -5.88
C GLY A 83 -0.21 8.70 -6.21
N GLN A 84 0.62 9.41 -5.47
CA GLN A 84 2.07 9.45 -5.70
C GLN A 84 2.81 9.31 -4.37
N VAL A 85 3.86 8.52 -4.41
CA VAL A 85 4.78 8.43 -3.27
C VAL A 85 5.68 9.66 -3.27
N GLU A 86 5.66 10.40 -2.17
CA GLU A 86 6.47 11.60 -2.00
C GLU A 86 7.78 11.31 -1.27
N LYS A 87 7.78 10.28 -0.42
CA LYS A 87 8.95 9.91 0.36
C LYS A 87 8.89 8.43 0.74
N VAL A 88 10.02 7.76 0.66
CA VAL A 88 10.21 6.42 1.19
C VAL A 88 11.14 6.53 2.39
N GLU A 89 10.66 6.08 3.54
CA GLU A 89 11.43 6.13 4.79
C GLU A 89 11.71 4.73 5.29
N GLU A 90 12.97 4.45 5.56
CA GLU A 90 13.40 3.21 6.16
C GLU A 90 13.33 3.37 7.68
N ILE A 91 12.53 2.55 8.37
CA ILE A 91 12.24 2.75 9.79
C ILE A 91 13.05 1.83 10.66
N ALA A 92 13.11 0.54 10.29
CA ALA A 92 13.77 -0.46 11.09
C ALA A 92 14.28 -1.60 10.23
N MET A 93 15.46 -2.10 10.59
CA MET A 93 15.93 -3.35 10.05
C MET A 93 15.67 -4.40 11.12
N MET A 94 14.87 -5.41 10.79
CA MET A 94 14.56 -6.50 11.70
C MET A 94 15.27 -7.75 11.24
N ASN A 95 15.94 -8.39 12.19
CA ASN A 95 16.64 -9.63 11.96
C ASN A 95 16.08 -10.66 12.91
N GLY A 96 15.16 -11.48 12.41
CA GLY A 96 14.56 -12.56 13.18
C GLY A 96 15.42 -13.81 13.27
N TYR A 97 16.69 -13.73 12.91
CA TYR A 97 17.59 -14.88 12.92
C TYR A 97 17.92 -15.35 14.32
N SER A 98 17.69 -16.62 14.57
CA SER A 98 18.10 -17.30 15.77
C SER A 98 19.01 -18.47 15.37
N PRO A 99 20.31 -18.43 15.69
CA PRO A 99 21.25 -19.52 15.33
C PRO A 99 20.85 -20.87 15.89
N GLU A 100 20.11 -20.88 16.99
CA GLU A 100 19.68 -22.09 17.65
C GLU A 100 18.54 -22.80 16.94
N THR A 101 17.68 -22.05 16.20
CA THR A 101 16.48 -22.57 15.58
C THR A 101 16.47 -22.46 14.05
N ASP A 102 17.22 -21.53 13.50
CA ASP A 102 17.20 -21.26 12.07
C ASP A 102 18.35 -22.00 11.36
N LYS A 103 18.00 -22.66 10.26
CA LYS A 103 18.94 -23.43 9.45
C LYS A 103 19.68 -22.61 8.41
N TYR A 104 19.18 -21.41 8.10
CA TYR A 104 19.66 -20.59 6.99
C TYR A 104 20.17 -19.25 7.52
N PRO A 105 21.11 -18.61 6.79
CA PRO A 105 21.55 -17.25 7.12
C PRO A 105 20.36 -16.29 7.14
N PRO A 106 20.40 -15.27 8.01
CA PRO A 106 19.31 -14.30 8.05
C PRO A 106 19.22 -13.49 6.77
N ILE A 107 17.99 -13.26 6.30
CA ILE A 107 17.71 -12.29 5.25
C ILE A 107 17.36 -10.99 5.96
N PRO A 108 18.09 -9.88 5.71
CA PRO A 108 17.76 -8.60 6.32
C PRO A 108 16.33 -8.19 5.95
N GLN A 109 15.55 -7.85 6.96
CA GLN A 109 14.19 -7.36 6.80
C GLN A 109 14.15 -5.90 7.18
N VAL A 110 13.73 -5.07 6.23
CA VAL A 110 13.65 -3.63 6.41
C VAL A 110 12.19 -3.22 6.31
N GLU A 111 11.70 -2.56 7.35
CA GLU A 111 10.39 -1.95 7.33
C GLU A 111 10.51 -0.57 6.68
N ASN A 112 9.68 -0.33 5.68
CA ASN A 112 9.65 0.94 4.97
C ASN A 112 8.29 1.61 5.17
N LYS A 113 8.30 2.92 5.31
CA LYS A 113 7.09 3.74 5.22
C LYS A 113 7.05 4.44 3.88
N LEU A 114 5.95 4.26 3.19
CA LEU A 114 5.67 5.00 1.96
C LEU A 114 4.77 6.15 2.34
N HIS A 115 5.28 7.38 2.23
CA HIS A 115 4.49 8.59 2.46
C HIS A 115 3.93 9.03 1.12
N MET A 116 2.61 9.00 0.98
CA MET A 116 1.99 9.27 -0.30
C MET A 116 0.87 10.29 -0.22
N ARG A 117 0.75 11.08 -1.28
CA ARG A 117 -0.38 11.97 -1.50
C ARG A 117 -1.41 11.23 -2.36
N ILE A 118 -2.65 11.29 -1.94
CA ILE A 118 -3.77 10.69 -2.66
C ILE A 118 -4.41 11.76 -3.54
N ASP A 119 -4.49 11.48 -4.82
CA ASP A 119 -5.11 12.38 -5.79
C ASP A 119 -6.58 12.02 -6.02
N LYS A 120 -6.93 10.75 -5.89
CA LYS A 120 -8.25 10.25 -6.27
C LYS A 120 -8.59 8.99 -5.47
N VAL A 121 -9.86 8.90 -5.05
CA VAL A 121 -10.44 7.69 -4.46
C VAL A 121 -11.55 7.23 -5.39
N ILE A 122 -11.47 5.97 -5.82
CA ILE A 122 -12.52 5.37 -6.66
C ILE A 122 -13.06 4.12 -5.97
N ALA A 123 -14.30 3.76 -6.28
CA ALA A 123 -14.90 2.56 -5.78
C ALA A 123 -14.19 1.33 -6.37
N PHE A 124 -14.10 0.27 -5.60
CA PHE A 124 -13.53 -1.00 -6.03
C PHE A 124 -14.46 -2.14 -5.63
N SER A 125 -15.04 -2.80 -6.62
CA SER A 125 -15.89 -3.96 -6.42
C SER A 125 -16.01 -4.71 -7.74
N HIS A 126 -16.57 -5.92 -7.73
CA HIS A 126 -16.83 -6.64 -8.98
C HIS A 126 -18.21 -6.32 -9.54
N ALA A 127 -18.97 -5.44 -8.90
CA ALA A 127 -20.23 -4.95 -9.44
C ALA A 127 -20.00 -4.11 -10.71
N PRO A 128 -20.97 -4.09 -11.66
CA PRO A 128 -20.84 -3.27 -12.86
C PRO A 128 -20.65 -1.78 -12.53
N HIS A 129 -19.78 -1.11 -13.28
CA HIS A 129 -19.50 0.33 -13.13
C HIS A 129 -18.98 0.70 -11.75
N SER A 130 -18.13 -0.14 -11.19
CA SER A 130 -17.65 0.04 -9.81
C SER A 130 -16.53 1.07 -9.66
N ASP A 131 -15.85 1.45 -10.73
CA ASP A 131 -14.68 2.34 -10.67
C ASP A 131 -15.04 3.83 -10.74
N LEU A 132 -16.16 4.20 -10.14
CA LEU A 132 -16.59 5.59 -10.07
C LEU A 132 -15.82 6.33 -8.97
N GLU A 133 -15.50 7.61 -9.27
CA GLU A 133 -14.83 8.47 -8.31
C GLU A 133 -15.74 8.79 -7.13
N GLU A 134 -15.20 8.61 -5.95
CA GLU A 134 -15.87 8.90 -4.68
C GLU A 134 -15.61 10.34 -4.20
#